data_bf99c3448fc7cba1f29332b1cbd63f5c
#
_entry.id   bf99c3448fc7cba1f29332b1cbd63f5c
#
_cell.length_a   1.000
_cell.length_b   1.000
_cell.length_c   1.000
_cell.angle_alpha   90.00
_cell.angle_beta   90.00
_cell.angle_gamma   90.00
#
_symmetry.space_group_name_H-M   'P 1'
#
loop_
_entity.id
_entity.type
_entity.pdbx_description
1 polymer ?
#
loop_
_entity_poly.entity_id
_entity_poly.type
_entity_poly.pdbx_seq_one_letter_code
_entity_poly.pdbx_strand_id
1 'polypeptide(L)'
;MDAQNGITLYVQSGIIPFCRKDDHIEVLLITNKKKDKWGIPKGLVEEGLSASESAQKEAFEEAGIYGRIYKPSLGKYSIRKWDGKCRIKVFAMEVTQTLDKWPEDILRKREWFSVEKAAGMVKNKKLQAMILGLPEYLEE
;
A
#
# COMPACT_ATOMS: atom_id res chain seq x y z
N MET A 1 -4.16 -13.69 15.87
CA MET A 1 -3.28 -14.10 14.78
C MET A 1 -3.24 -15.61 14.69
N ASP A 2 -3.21 -16.10 13.47
CA ASP A 2 -3.28 -17.52 13.22
C ASP A 2 -1.90 -18.13 13.05
N ALA A 3 -1.74 -19.38 13.43
CA ALA A 3 -0.54 -20.14 13.18
C ALA A 3 -0.84 -21.17 12.09
N GLN A 4 0.04 -21.30 11.11
CA GLN A 4 -0.08 -22.26 10.03
C GLN A 4 1.26 -22.97 9.87
N ASN A 5 1.26 -24.30 10.00
CA ASN A 5 2.49 -25.12 9.94
C ASN A 5 3.56 -24.65 10.95
N GLY A 6 3.12 -24.24 12.15
CA GLY A 6 4.04 -23.76 13.17
C GLY A 6 4.56 -22.35 12.94
N ILE A 7 4.08 -21.64 11.92
CA ILE A 7 4.49 -20.28 11.59
C ILE A 7 3.33 -19.34 11.90
N THR A 8 3.64 -18.26 12.62
CA THR A 8 2.62 -17.24 12.90
C THR A 8 2.29 -16.48 11.63
N LEU A 9 0.99 -16.33 11.36
CA LEU A 9 0.50 -15.57 10.22
C LEU A 9 -0.06 -14.24 10.69
N TYR A 10 0.52 -13.17 10.21
CA TYR A 10 0.05 -11.81 10.46
C TYR A 10 -0.73 -11.32 9.25
N VAL A 11 -1.93 -10.82 9.47
CA VAL A 11 -2.80 -10.36 8.39
C VAL A 11 -2.72 -8.84 8.32
N GLN A 12 -2.28 -8.35 7.16
CA GLN A 12 -2.16 -6.92 6.91
C GLN A 12 -2.98 -6.51 5.69
N SER A 13 -3.23 -5.23 5.56
CA SER A 13 -3.79 -4.64 4.36
C SER A 13 -3.01 -3.39 4.00
N GLY A 14 -3.01 -3.05 2.72
CA GLY A 14 -2.26 -1.92 2.22
C GLY A 14 -2.94 -1.25 1.05
N ILE A 15 -2.37 -0.14 0.64
CA ILE A 15 -2.91 0.72 -0.40
C ILE A 15 -1.84 0.96 -1.47
N ILE A 16 -2.24 0.85 -2.75
CA ILE A 16 -1.49 1.46 -3.85
C ILE A 16 -2.21 2.75 -4.19
N PRO A 17 -1.70 3.90 -3.71
CA PRO A 17 -2.35 5.18 -3.98
C PRO A 17 -2.01 5.64 -5.39
N PHE A 18 -3.01 6.15 -6.11
CA PHE A 18 -2.77 6.64 -7.45
C PHE A 18 -3.52 7.93 -7.71
N CYS A 19 -3.07 8.66 -8.71
CA CYS A 19 -3.82 9.79 -9.26
C CYS A 19 -3.78 9.70 -10.78
N ARG A 20 -4.75 10.38 -11.41
CA ARG A 20 -4.80 10.47 -12.85
C ARG A 20 -4.28 11.85 -13.27
N LYS A 21 -3.31 11.86 -14.17
CA LYS A 21 -2.76 13.10 -14.74
C LYS A 21 -2.86 13.03 -16.24
N ASP A 22 -3.71 13.86 -16.81
CA ASP A 22 -3.94 13.90 -18.26
C ASP A 22 -4.22 12.49 -18.79
N ASP A 23 -3.24 11.89 -19.46
CA ASP A 23 -3.43 10.59 -20.09
C ASP A 23 -2.66 9.46 -19.40
N HIS A 24 -2.12 9.69 -18.19
CA HIS A 24 -1.36 8.66 -17.49
C HIS A 24 -1.68 8.63 -16.00
N ILE A 25 -1.22 7.58 -15.35
CA ILE A 25 -1.43 7.34 -13.92
C ILE A 25 -0.10 7.46 -13.20
N GLU A 26 -0.14 8.11 -12.03
CA GLU A 26 1.01 8.13 -11.14
C GLU A 26 0.67 7.41 -9.84
N VAL A 27 1.69 6.82 -9.23
CA VAL A 27 1.56 6.05 -7.99
C VAL A 27 2.38 6.73 -6.91
N LEU A 28 1.79 6.87 -5.73
CA LEU A 28 2.48 7.42 -4.58
C LEU A 28 3.16 6.30 -3.81
N LEU A 29 4.44 6.46 -3.54
CA LEU A 29 5.17 5.57 -2.65
C LEU A 29 5.65 6.35 -1.43
N ILE A 30 5.88 5.62 -0.35
CA ILE A 30 6.45 6.18 0.87
C ILE A 30 7.71 5.41 1.23
N THR A 31 8.56 6.01 2.02
CA THR A 31 9.73 5.32 2.55
C THR A 31 9.37 4.58 3.83
N ASN A 32 10.20 3.60 4.20
CA ASN A 32 10.16 3.06 5.55
C ASN A 32 10.67 4.12 6.54
N LYS A 33 10.62 3.84 7.83
CA LYS A 33 11.00 4.81 8.85
C LYS A 33 12.49 5.16 8.81
N LYS A 34 13.33 4.28 8.27
CA LYS A 34 14.76 4.57 8.07
C LYS A 34 15.02 5.42 6.83
N LYS A 35 14.00 5.63 6.01
CA LYS A 35 14.05 6.43 4.78
C LYS A 35 15.02 5.88 3.74
N ASP A 36 15.26 4.57 3.75
CA ASP A 36 16.18 3.93 2.82
C ASP A 36 15.49 2.97 1.83
N LYS A 37 14.21 2.69 2.00
CA LYS A 37 13.47 1.80 1.08
C LYS A 37 12.10 2.37 0.80
N TRP A 38 11.65 2.21 -0.44
CA TRP A 38 10.32 2.64 -0.88
C TRP A 38 9.33 1.50 -0.82
N GLY A 39 8.10 1.83 -0.49
CA GLY A 39 7.02 0.86 -0.41
C GLY A 39 5.67 1.53 -0.39
N ILE A 40 4.64 0.76 -0.02
CA ILE A 40 3.26 1.24 0.06
C ILE A 40 2.84 1.36 1.53
N PRO A 41 1.85 2.24 1.81
CA PRO A 41 1.25 2.28 3.15
C PRO A 41 0.57 0.94 3.46
N LYS A 42 0.82 0.38 4.63
CA LYS A 42 0.23 -0.88 5.06
C LYS A 42 0.37 -1.06 6.56
N GLY A 43 -0.48 -1.90 7.12
CA GLY A 43 -0.42 -2.24 8.53
C GLY A 43 -1.34 -3.42 8.85
N LEU A 44 -1.32 -3.83 10.10
CA LEU A 44 -2.15 -4.93 10.57
C LEU A 44 -3.63 -4.57 10.43
N VAL A 45 -4.43 -5.53 10.01
CA VAL A 45 -5.89 -5.37 10.00
C VAL A 45 -6.35 -5.34 11.45
N GLU A 46 -6.98 -4.22 11.84
CA GLU A 46 -7.39 -4.01 13.23
C GLU A 46 -8.70 -4.72 13.52
N GLU A 47 -8.83 -5.20 14.75
CA GLU A 47 -10.08 -5.80 15.20
C GLU A 47 -11.21 -4.76 15.08
N GLY A 48 -12.34 -5.20 14.55
CA GLY A 48 -13.48 -4.31 14.35
C GLY A 48 -13.48 -3.53 13.05
N LEU A 49 -12.38 -3.59 12.28
CA LEU A 49 -12.29 -2.92 10.99
C LEU A 49 -12.16 -3.96 9.88
N SER A 50 -12.69 -3.64 8.70
CA SER A 50 -12.44 -4.44 7.52
C SER A 50 -11.01 -4.24 7.04
N ALA A 51 -10.57 -5.09 6.10
CA ALA A 51 -9.25 -4.92 5.50
C ALA A 51 -9.13 -3.57 4.79
N SER A 52 -10.16 -3.15 4.05
CA SER A 52 -10.11 -1.87 3.35
C SER A 52 -10.14 -0.69 4.32
N GLU A 53 -10.90 -0.78 5.41
CA GLU A 53 -10.92 0.26 6.42
C GLU A 53 -9.56 0.40 7.11
N SER A 54 -8.94 -0.73 7.47
CA SER A 54 -7.61 -0.71 8.06
C SER A 54 -6.57 -0.13 7.09
N ALA A 55 -6.64 -0.50 5.80
CA ALA A 55 -5.74 0.02 4.79
C ALA A 55 -5.89 1.53 4.64
N GLN A 56 -7.13 2.02 4.66
CA GLN A 56 -7.40 3.45 4.56
C GLN A 56 -6.82 4.21 5.74
N LYS A 57 -6.91 3.64 6.93
CA LYS A 57 -6.34 4.23 8.14
C LYS A 57 -4.81 4.31 8.03
N GLU A 58 -4.17 3.25 7.53
CA GLU A 58 -2.71 3.26 7.34
C GLU A 58 -2.28 4.29 6.30
N ALA A 59 -3.07 4.46 5.23
CA ALA A 59 -2.78 5.47 4.22
C ALA A 59 -2.77 6.87 4.83
N PHE A 60 -3.71 7.17 5.72
CA PHE A 60 -3.72 8.43 6.43
C PHE A 60 -2.50 8.56 7.36
N GLU A 61 -2.26 7.57 8.20
CA GLU A 61 -1.21 7.64 9.21
C GLU A 61 0.18 7.71 8.59
N GLU A 62 0.45 6.88 7.59
CA GLU A 62 1.79 6.73 7.01
C GLU A 62 2.06 7.69 5.86
N ALA A 63 1.05 8.03 5.06
CA ALA A 63 1.24 8.81 3.85
C ALA A 63 0.49 10.14 3.82
N GLY A 64 -0.40 10.38 4.78
CA GLY A 64 -1.14 11.64 4.84
C GLY A 64 -2.08 11.85 3.68
N ILE A 65 -2.79 10.81 3.28
CA ILE A 65 -3.69 10.86 2.13
C ILE A 65 -5.07 10.34 2.48
N TYR A 66 -6.05 10.88 1.79
CA TYR A 66 -7.41 10.35 1.74
C TYR A 66 -7.77 10.08 0.30
N GLY A 67 -8.71 9.17 0.09
CA GLY A 67 -9.14 8.87 -1.26
C GLY A 67 -10.25 7.85 -1.30
N ARG A 68 -10.58 7.45 -2.51
CA ARG A 68 -11.62 6.48 -2.78
C ARG A 68 -10.99 5.12 -3.05
N ILE A 69 -11.40 4.11 -2.27
CA ILE A 69 -10.91 2.76 -2.42
C ILE A 69 -11.72 2.04 -3.51
N TYR A 70 -11.01 1.38 -4.39
CA TYR A 70 -11.59 0.55 -5.44
C TYR A 70 -11.65 -0.90 -4.97
N LYS A 71 -12.66 -1.61 -5.39
CA LYS A 71 -12.85 -3.04 -5.12
C LYS A 71 -13.17 -3.76 -6.41
N PRO A 72 -12.79 -5.01 -6.53
CA PRO A 72 -12.12 -5.86 -5.55
C PRO A 72 -10.66 -5.46 -5.33
N SER A 73 -9.98 -6.09 -4.37
CA SER A 73 -8.57 -5.83 -4.13
C SER A 73 -7.73 -6.19 -5.37
N LEU A 74 -6.54 -5.59 -5.45
CA LEU A 74 -5.60 -5.91 -6.52
C LEU A 74 -4.98 -7.30 -6.35
N GLY A 75 -4.95 -7.80 -5.13
CA GLY A 75 -4.37 -9.09 -4.83
C GLY A 75 -3.70 -9.11 -3.47
N LYS A 76 -2.86 -10.10 -3.27
CA LYS A 76 -2.14 -10.30 -2.01
C LYS A 76 -0.69 -10.61 -2.28
N TYR A 77 0.18 -10.21 -1.37
CA TYR A 77 1.56 -10.67 -1.38
C TYR A 77 1.98 -10.97 0.06
N SER A 78 3.06 -11.73 0.20
CA SER A 78 3.54 -12.15 1.51
C SER A 78 5.00 -11.79 1.68
N ILE A 79 5.36 -11.43 2.91
CA ILE A 79 6.74 -11.18 3.28
C ILE A 79 7.03 -11.88 4.60
N ARG A 80 8.29 -12.20 4.84
CA ARG A 80 8.73 -12.64 6.15
C ARG A 80 8.95 -11.41 7.01
N LYS A 81 8.38 -11.43 8.20
CA LYS A 81 8.48 -10.31 9.12
C LYS A 81 8.22 -10.81 10.53
N TRP A 82 8.92 -10.22 11.51
CA TRP A 82 8.84 -10.62 12.90
C TRP A 82 9.19 -12.11 13.02
N ASP A 83 8.38 -12.90 13.72
CA ASP A 83 8.60 -14.33 13.93
C ASP A 83 7.79 -15.19 12.95
N GLY A 84 7.31 -14.62 11.86
CA GLY A 84 6.43 -15.37 10.98
C GLY A 84 6.31 -14.77 9.59
N LYS A 85 5.09 -14.80 9.09
CA LYS A 85 4.75 -14.40 7.73
C LYS A 85 3.66 -13.35 7.78
N CYS A 86 3.82 -12.28 7.00
CA CYS A 86 2.76 -11.29 6.79
C CYS A 86 2.12 -11.53 5.44
N ARG A 87 0.79 -11.60 5.42
CA ARG A 87 0.01 -11.63 4.18
C ARG A 87 -0.70 -10.30 4.04
N ILE A 88 -0.41 -9.60 2.98
CA ILE A 88 -0.88 -8.23 2.78
C ILE A 88 -1.86 -8.19 1.63
N LYS A 89 -3.11 -7.83 1.92
CA LYS A 89 -4.15 -7.62 0.91
C LYS A 89 -4.08 -6.18 0.46
N VAL A 90 -3.99 -5.95 -0.86
CA VAL A 90 -3.70 -4.63 -1.41
C VAL A 90 -4.89 -4.09 -2.18
N PHE A 91 -5.28 -2.86 -1.85
CA PHE A 91 -6.36 -2.15 -2.55
C PHE A 91 -5.79 -0.96 -3.31
N ALA A 92 -6.44 -0.60 -4.41
CA ALA A 92 -6.14 0.64 -5.11
C ALA A 92 -6.93 1.77 -4.46
N MET A 93 -6.31 2.93 -4.31
CA MET A 93 -6.99 4.13 -3.80
C MET A 93 -6.73 5.28 -4.75
N GLU A 94 -7.79 5.89 -5.26
CA GLU A 94 -7.66 7.14 -6.00
C GLU A 94 -7.58 8.28 -4.99
N VAL A 95 -6.41 8.93 -4.93
CA VAL A 95 -6.15 9.97 -3.94
C VAL A 95 -6.93 11.21 -4.28
N THR A 96 -7.73 11.69 -3.32
CA THR A 96 -8.51 12.92 -3.49
C THR A 96 -7.95 14.08 -2.67
N GLN A 97 -7.12 13.78 -1.67
CA GLN A 97 -6.56 14.81 -0.81
C GLN A 97 -5.20 14.36 -0.27
N THR A 98 -4.22 15.25 -0.36
CA THR A 98 -2.91 15.07 0.28
C THR A 98 -2.76 16.14 1.36
N LEU A 99 -2.35 15.69 2.55
CA LEU A 99 -2.18 16.58 3.69
C LEU A 99 -0.74 17.08 3.76
N ASP A 100 -0.54 18.33 4.16
CA ASP A 100 0.80 18.86 4.37
C ASP A 100 1.44 18.31 5.63
N LYS A 101 0.62 17.95 6.62
CA LYS A 101 1.07 17.36 7.88
C LYS A 101 0.22 16.14 8.18
N TRP A 102 0.87 15.09 8.61
CA TRP A 102 0.18 13.84 8.97
C TRP A 102 0.98 13.12 10.06
N PRO A 103 0.38 12.09 10.71
CA PRO A 103 1.00 11.47 11.89
C PRO A 103 2.46 11.05 11.74
N GLU A 104 2.84 10.44 10.62
CA GLU A 104 4.20 9.96 10.44
C GLU A 104 5.03 10.79 9.46
N ASP A 105 4.68 12.06 9.28
CA ASP A 105 5.34 12.91 8.28
C ASP A 105 6.83 13.14 8.56
N ILE A 106 7.24 13.13 9.81
CA ILE A 106 8.66 13.27 10.16
C ILE A 106 9.41 11.98 9.87
N LEU A 107 8.74 10.84 9.96
CA LEU A 107 9.35 9.51 9.84
C LEU A 107 9.48 9.04 8.41
N ARG A 108 8.70 9.58 7.48
CA ARG A 108 8.63 9.06 6.12
C ARG A 108 8.67 10.17 5.09
N LYS A 109 9.23 9.84 3.93
CA LYS A 109 9.09 10.67 2.72
C LYS A 109 7.98 10.07 1.87
N ARG A 110 7.35 10.88 1.04
CA ARG A 110 6.38 10.40 0.06
C ARG A 110 6.64 11.10 -1.26
N GLU A 111 6.39 10.38 -2.37
CA GLU A 111 6.67 10.94 -3.69
C GLU A 111 5.83 10.22 -4.75
N TRP A 112 5.42 10.97 -5.76
CA TRP A 112 4.69 10.43 -6.90
C TRP A 112 5.67 9.93 -7.95
N PHE A 113 5.37 8.77 -8.55
CA PHE A 113 6.18 8.16 -9.59
C PHE A 113 5.28 7.68 -10.71
N SER A 114 5.83 7.55 -11.94
CA SER A 114 5.13 6.82 -12.98
C SER A 114 4.92 5.38 -12.52
N VAL A 115 3.95 4.70 -13.13
CA VAL A 115 3.66 3.30 -12.79
C VAL A 115 4.93 2.44 -12.92
N GLU A 116 5.65 2.60 -14.04
CA GLU A 116 6.84 1.79 -14.30
C GLU A 116 7.95 2.06 -13.30
N LYS A 117 8.15 3.33 -12.96
CA LYS A 117 9.19 3.67 -12.00
C LYS A 117 8.82 3.18 -10.60
N ALA A 118 7.57 3.35 -10.20
CA ALA A 118 7.11 2.88 -8.89
C ALA A 118 7.32 1.37 -8.75
N ALA A 119 6.95 0.61 -9.79
CA ALA A 119 7.14 -0.84 -9.77
C ALA A 119 8.60 -1.21 -9.60
N GLY A 120 9.51 -0.46 -10.23
CA GLY A 120 10.94 -0.72 -10.13
C GLY A 120 11.55 -0.36 -8.79
N MET A 121 10.86 0.42 -7.97
CA MET A 121 11.37 0.86 -6.69
C MET A 121 11.00 -0.04 -5.52
N VAL A 122 10.03 -0.93 -5.70
CA VAL A 122 9.66 -1.88 -4.65
C VAL A 122 10.32 -3.23 -4.93
N LYS A 123 10.62 -3.98 -3.88
CA LYS A 123 11.38 -5.23 -4.02
C LYS A 123 10.51 -6.45 -4.29
N ASN A 124 9.31 -6.51 -3.71
CA ASN A 124 8.48 -7.70 -3.81
C ASN A 124 7.93 -7.85 -5.21
N LYS A 125 8.14 -9.02 -5.82
CA LYS A 125 7.74 -9.28 -7.21
C LYS A 125 6.24 -9.22 -7.43
N LYS A 126 5.45 -9.70 -6.48
CA LYS A 126 3.99 -9.65 -6.60
C LYS A 126 3.48 -8.22 -6.48
N LEU A 127 4.08 -7.43 -5.59
CA LEU A 127 3.73 -6.03 -5.46
C LEU A 127 4.09 -5.26 -6.74
N GLN A 128 5.25 -5.55 -7.33
CA GLN A 128 5.63 -4.97 -8.62
C GLN A 128 4.57 -5.27 -9.67
N ALA A 129 4.12 -6.53 -9.74
CA ALA A 129 3.10 -6.93 -10.72
C ALA A 129 1.77 -6.21 -10.48
N MET A 130 1.38 -6.03 -9.23
CA MET A 130 0.15 -5.30 -8.91
C MET A 130 0.23 -3.83 -9.34
N ILE A 131 1.38 -3.20 -9.14
CA ILE A 131 1.58 -1.81 -9.57
C ILE A 131 1.52 -1.73 -11.09
N LEU A 132 2.23 -2.62 -11.77
CA LEU A 132 2.23 -2.63 -13.24
C LEU A 132 0.85 -2.94 -13.82
N GLY A 133 0.06 -3.74 -13.12
CA GLY A 133 -1.29 -4.09 -13.58
C GLY A 133 -2.36 -3.06 -13.24
N LEU A 134 -2.00 -1.99 -12.53
CA LEU A 134 -2.97 -1.01 -12.08
C LEU A 134 -3.74 -0.35 -13.23
N PRO A 135 -3.08 0.12 -14.31
CA PRO A 135 -3.82 0.76 -15.41
C PRO A 135 -4.88 -0.15 -16.02
N GLU A 136 -4.57 -1.43 -16.24
CA GLU A 136 -5.53 -2.39 -16.79
C GLU A 136 -6.66 -2.64 -15.82
N TYR A 137 -6.35 -2.78 -14.53
CA TYR A 137 -7.36 -2.95 -13.48
C TYR A 137 -8.36 -1.79 -13.49
N LEU A 138 -7.88 -0.56 -13.69
CA LEU A 138 -8.72 0.64 -13.63
C LEU A 138 -9.59 0.82 -14.87
N GLU A 139 -9.32 0.12 -15.96
CA GLU A 139 -10.13 0.22 -17.17
C GLU A 139 -11.42 -0.58 -17.09
N GLU A 140 -11.58 -1.43 -16.10
CA GLU A 140 -12.77 -2.28 -15.96
C GLU A 140 -13.88 -1.64 -15.17
#